data_b7fe96d359ac98662d05a7d374575f8b
#
_entry.id   b7fe96d359ac98662d05a7d374575f8b
#
_cell.length_a   1.000
_cell.length_b   1.000
_cell.length_c   1.000
_cell.angle_alpha   90.00
_cell.angle_beta   90.00
_cell.angle_gamma   90.00
#
_symmetry.space_group_name_H-M   'P 1'
#
loop_
_entity.id
_entity.type
_entity.pdbx_description
1 polymer ?
#
loop_
_entity_poly.entity_id
_entity_poly.type
_entity_poly.pdbx_seq_one_letter_code
_entity_poly.pdbx_strand_id
1 'polypeptide(L)'
;MSAKYACITQHRAEFRITLMCRVLAVSPSGYYGACQRRPSAHAARDEQLLVAIRVEHGRSRRRYGAPRIHRELQATGTPVSRKRVARLMRTDGLRGRRPRRFVRTTDSGHAEPVAPNTLAQGFAPVAMGGPDRVWASDITYLRTPRGWLYLAIVLDLATRRVVGWHTSRSLGEDLALGALRRALATRGPAAGWCHHSDRGCQYAGRAYRALVLAHGGALSMSRRGNCYDNAVVESFFATLKIELGDAFDWEDERAARRDLFDFIEVWYNRQRRHSTLGYLSPVAYEESLVRQACAA
;
A
#
# COMPACT_ATOMS: atom_id res chain seq x y z
N MET A 1 21.76 30.09 -2.31
CA MET A 1 22.63 31.17 -1.75
C MET A 1 23.71 30.49 -0.91
N SER A 2 24.97 30.97 -0.92
CA SER A 2 25.98 30.36 -0.03
C SER A 2 25.65 30.70 1.42
N ALA A 3 26.09 29.84 2.38
CA ALA A 3 25.86 30.07 3.82
C ALA A 3 26.37 31.46 4.27
N LYS A 4 27.50 31.92 3.68
CA LYS A 4 28.05 33.26 3.96
C LYS A 4 27.11 34.40 3.56
N TYR A 5 26.50 34.32 2.38
CA TYR A 5 25.53 35.31 1.92
C TYR A 5 24.23 35.30 2.72
N ALA A 6 23.77 34.12 3.15
CA ALA A 6 22.63 34.00 4.04
C ALA A 6 22.88 34.67 5.40
N CYS A 7 24.06 34.46 5.99
CA CYS A 7 24.48 35.14 7.21
C CYS A 7 24.49 36.67 7.06
N ILE A 8 25.07 37.22 5.96
CA ILE A 8 25.06 38.66 5.68
C ILE A 8 23.62 39.17 5.58
N THR A 9 22.74 38.45 4.90
CA THR A 9 21.32 38.86 4.75
C THR A 9 20.61 38.89 6.09
N GLN A 10 20.86 37.92 6.96
CA GLN A 10 20.26 37.82 8.28
C GLN A 10 20.65 38.98 9.20
N HIS A 11 21.91 39.40 9.16
CA HIS A 11 22.46 40.44 10.06
C HIS A 11 22.62 41.82 9.43
N ARG A 12 22.04 42.06 8.24
CA ARG A 12 22.20 43.32 7.50
C ARG A 12 21.63 44.55 8.20
N ALA A 13 20.74 44.39 9.17
CA ALA A 13 20.19 45.44 9.99
C ALA A 13 21.13 45.84 11.14
N GLU A 14 22.01 44.93 11.58
CA GLU A 14 22.89 45.07 12.73
C GLU A 14 24.29 45.59 12.33
N PHE A 15 24.81 45.10 11.19
CA PHE A 15 26.17 45.35 10.74
C PHE A 15 26.22 45.84 9.29
N ARG A 16 27.22 46.68 9.00
CA ARG A 16 27.49 47.14 7.63
C ARG A 16 27.87 45.97 6.72
N ILE A 17 27.21 45.86 5.59
CA ILE A 17 27.43 44.77 4.61
C ILE A 17 28.89 44.67 4.19
N THR A 18 29.60 45.80 3.99
CA THR A 18 31.02 45.84 3.62
C THR A 18 31.92 45.24 4.69
N LEU A 19 31.59 45.43 5.98
CA LEU A 19 32.32 44.83 7.11
C LEU A 19 32.15 43.34 7.14
N MET A 20 30.90 42.87 7.04
CA MET A 20 30.56 41.42 7.02
C MET A 20 31.19 40.71 5.82
N CYS A 21 31.17 41.36 4.64
CA CYS A 21 31.85 40.81 3.46
C CYS A 21 33.34 40.64 3.66
N ARG A 22 34.00 41.57 4.34
CA ARG A 22 35.44 41.50 4.68
C ARG A 22 35.70 40.37 5.64
N VAL A 23 34.93 40.23 6.73
CA VAL A 23 35.08 39.18 7.75
C VAL A 23 34.84 37.79 7.15
N LEU A 24 33.85 37.68 6.31
CA LEU A 24 33.47 36.37 5.69
C LEU A 24 34.27 36.07 4.41
N ALA A 25 35.23 36.95 4.04
CA ALA A 25 36.08 36.82 2.86
C ALA A 25 35.24 36.56 1.58
N VAL A 26 34.27 37.47 1.32
CA VAL A 26 33.46 37.51 0.10
C VAL A 26 33.42 38.97 -0.46
N SER A 27 33.21 39.09 -1.78
CA SER A 27 33.09 40.45 -2.37
C SER A 27 31.70 41.04 -2.15
N PRO A 28 31.58 42.36 -1.87
CA PRO A 28 30.28 43.03 -1.83
C PRO A 28 29.49 42.90 -3.14
N SER A 29 30.15 43.03 -4.28
CA SER A 29 29.54 42.83 -5.60
C SER A 29 28.97 41.41 -5.79
N GLY A 30 29.69 40.38 -5.28
CA GLY A 30 29.22 39.00 -5.29
C GLY A 30 27.99 38.80 -4.41
N TYR A 31 27.93 39.46 -3.25
CA TYR A 31 26.73 39.46 -2.39
C TYR A 31 25.54 40.09 -3.07
N TYR A 32 25.66 41.33 -3.58
CA TYR A 32 24.57 42.04 -4.27
C TYR A 32 24.12 41.28 -5.53
N GLY A 33 25.07 40.78 -6.31
CA GLY A 33 24.76 39.96 -7.48
C GLY A 33 24.00 38.66 -7.11
N ALA A 34 24.32 38.06 -5.95
CA ALA A 34 23.57 36.89 -5.46
C ALA A 34 22.15 37.26 -4.99
N CYS A 35 21.98 38.44 -4.36
CA CYS A 35 20.67 38.96 -3.93
C CYS A 35 19.75 39.29 -5.11
N GLN A 36 20.32 39.81 -6.20
CA GLN A 36 19.57 40.19 -7.41
C GLN A 36 19.37 39.02 -8.40
N ARG A 37 20.03 37.91 -8.19
CA ARG A 37 19.98 36.75 -9.10
C ARG A 37 18.59 36.13 -9.08
N ARG A 38 17.90 36.23 -10.20
CA ARG A 38 16.64 35.48 -10.41
C ARG A 38 16.89 33.98 -10.32
N PRO A 39 15.92 33.22 -9.82
CA PRO A 39 16.00 31.75 -9.87
C PRO A 39 16.32 31.27 -11.29
N SER A 40 17.22 30.33 -11.43
CA SER A 40 17.49 29.71 -12.74
C SER A 40 16.21 29.05 -13.27
N ALA A 41 16.08 28.91 -14.59
CA ALA A 41 14.97 28.18 -15.22
C ALA A 41 14.81 26.76 -14.61
N HIS A 42 15.92 26.14 -14.22
CA HIS A 42 15.91 24.85 -13.53
C HIS A 42 15.31 24.95 -12.11
N ALA A 43 15.65 26.00 -11.36
CA ALA A 43 15.11 26.23 -10.02
C ALA A 43 13.62 26.56 -10.06
N ALA A 44 13.18 27.41 -11.00
CA ALA A 44 11.78 27.72 -11.22
C ALA A 44 10.97 26.45 -11.58
N ARG A 45 11.52 25.58 -12.43
CA ARG A 45 10.88 24.30 -12.76
C ARG A 45 10.89 23.30 -11.60
N ASP A 46 11.89 23.36 -10.70
CA ASP A 46 11.89 22.54 -9.47
C ASP A 46 10.79 22.99 -8.52
N GLU A 47 10.53 24.28 -8.40
CA GLU A 47 9.46 24.82 -7.57
C GLU A 47 8.07 24.40 -8.08
N GLN A 48 7.83 24.50 -9.38
CA GLN A 48 6.58 24.01 -9.99
C GLN A 48 6.39 22.52 -9.77
N LEU A 49 7.46 21.72 -9.97
CA LEU A 49 7.42 20.27 -9.70
C LEU A 49 7.15 19.97 -8.22
N LEU A 50 7.69 20.75 -7.31
CA LEU A 50 7.49 20.56 -5.88
C LEU A 50 6.02 20.78 -5.48
N VAL A 51 5.35 21.76 -6.08
CA VAL A 51 3.90 21.96 -5.92
C VAL A 51 3.14 20.70 -6.37
N ALA A 52 3.42 20.21 -7.58
CA ALA A 52 2.77 19.00 -8.08
C ALA A 52 3.05 17.75 -7.20
N ILE A 53 4.30 17.59 -6.72
CA ILE A 53 4.68 16.54 -5.78
C ILE A 53 3.88 16.63 -4.48
N ARG A 54 3.71 17.82 -3.90
CA ARG A 54 2.92 18.04 -2.68
C ARG A 54 1.46 17.67 -2.88
N VAL A 55 0.88 18.04 -4.02
CA VAL A 55 -0.50 17.67 -4.38
C VAL A 55 -0.67 16.17 -4.42
N GLU A 56 0.17 15.44 -5.18
CA GLU A 56 0.06 13.99 -5.30
C GLU A 56 0.39 13.27 -3.98
N HIS A 57 1.33 13.79 -3.19
CA HIS A 57 1.62 13.28 -1.86
C HIS A 57 0.43 13.48 -0.90
N GLY A 58 -0.27 14.61 -0.98
CA GLY A 58 -1.51 14.88 -0.25
C GLY A 58 -2.64 13.96 -0.67
N ARG A 59 -2.88 13.79 -1.99
CA ARG A 59 -3.88 12.85 -2.55
C ARG A 59 -3.69 11.42 -2.05
N SER A 60 -2.43 10.98 -1.96
CA SER A 60 -2.10 9.66 -1.39
C SER A 60 -2.21 9.62 0.14
N ARG A 61 -2.75 10.65 0.80
CA ARG A 61 -2.79 10.80 2.27
C ARG A 61 -1.41 10.59 2.90
N ARG A 62 -0.35 11.13 2.25
CA ARG A 62 1.07 10.99 2.64
C ARG A 62 1.59 9.55 2.69
N ARG A 63 0.95 8.64 1.95
CA ARG A 63 1.30 7.21 1.91
C ARG A 63 2.44 6.92 0.92
N TYR A 64 2.51 7.68 -0.19
CA TYR A 64 3.43 7.41 -1.28
C TYR A 64 4.83 7.99 -1.07
N GLY A 65 5.83 7.16 -1.38
CA GLY A 65 7.21 7.60 -1.57
C GLY A 65 7.50 7.92 -3.05
N ALA A 66 8.73 8.36 -3.32
CA ALA A 66 9.15 8.84 -4.64
C ALA A 66 8.82 7.92 -5.84
N PRO A 67 8.89 6.58 -5.76
CA PRO A 67 8.54 5.73 -6.91
C PRO A 67 7.08 5.87 -7.35
N ARG A 68 6.13 5.91 -6.40
CA ARG A 68 4.70 6.05 -6.72
C ARG A 68 4.35 7.48 -7.10
N ILE A 69 4.88 8.49 -6.40
CA ILE A 69 4.72 9.91 -6.80
C ILE A 69 5.23 10.14 -8.22
N HIS A 70 6.36 9.58 -8.59
CA HIS A 70 6.87 9.66 -9.96
C HIS A 70 5.86 9.10 -10.98
N ARG A 71 5.22 7.97 -10.66
CA ARG A 71 4.20 7.36 -11.54
C ARG A 71 2.92 8.19 -11.63
N GLU A 72 2.51 8.85 -10.52
CA GLU A 72 1.37 9.80 -10.58
C GLU A 72 1.69 10.99 -11.49
N LEU A 73 2.87 11.59 -11.34
CA LEU A 73 3.29 12.71 -12.19
C LEU A 73 3.37 12.31 -13.66
N GLN A 74 3.86 11.11 -13.98
CA GLN A 74 3.85 10.61 -15.36
C GLN A 74 2.42 10.42 -15.89
N ALA A 75 1.51 9.89 -15.08
CA ALA A 75 0.11 9.69 -15.46
C ALA A 75 -0.64 11.01 -15.70
N THR A 76 -0.23 12.10 -15.03
CA THR A 76 -0.75 13.47 -15.26
C THR A 76 0.00 14.23 -16.33
N GLY A 77 0.86 13.56 -17.14
CA GLY A 77 1.58 14.17 -18.24
C GLY A 77 2.77 15.05 -17.83
N THR A 78 3.27 14.93 -16.60
CA THR A 78 4.42 15.70 -16.11
C THR A 78 5.72 14.91 -16.33
N PRO A 79 6.55 15.23 -17.34
CA PRO A 79 7.79 14.52 -17.60
C PRO A 79 8.84 14.88 -16.54
N VAL A 80 9.24 13.93 -15.75
CA VAL A 80 10.24 14.08 -14.68
C VAL A 80 10.97 12.76 -14.42
N SER A 81 12.24 12.80 -14.04
CA SER A 81 12.95 11.59 -13.62
C SER A 81 12.67 11.23 -12.17
N ARG A 82 12.65 9.91 -11.87
CA ARG A 82 12.48 9.42 -10.48
C ARG A 82 13.53 9.99 -9.52
N LYS A 83 14.78 10.18 -9.98
CA LYS A 83 15.86 10.76 -9.18
C LYS A 83 15.54 12.21 -8.78
N ARG A 84 14.96 13.01 -9.71
CA ARG A 84 14.57 14.40 -9.43
C ARG A 84 13.43 14.47 -8.42
N VAL A 85 12.40 13.62 -8.57
CA VAL A 85 11.30 13.49 -7.59
C VAL A 85 11.85 13.12 -6.22
N ALA A 86 12.72 12.11 -6.12
CA ALA A 86 13.30 11.69 -4.86
C ALA A 86 14.15 12.78 -4.18
N ARG A 87 14.88 13.56 -4.97
CA ARG A 87 15.65 14.73 -4.47
C ARG A 87 14.73 15.80 -3.91
N LEU A 88 13.72 16.22 -4.68
CA LEU A 88 12.77 17.25 -4.27
C LEU A 88 11.98 16.85 -3.04
N MET A 89 11.46 15.61 -2.97
CA MET A 89 10.79 15.10 -1.78
C MET A 89 11.69 15.11 -0.55
N ARG A 90 12.97 14.77 -0.71
CA ARG A 90 13.94 14.79 0.41
C ARG A 90 14.20 16.23 0.89
N THR A 91 14.39 17.17 -0.03
CA THR A 91 14.63 18.59 0.30
C THR A 91 13.43 19.21 1.01
N ASP A 92 12.21 18.81 0.66
CA ASP A 92 10.96 19.29 1.25
C ASP A 92 10.51 18.47 2.48
N GLY A 93 11.30 17.48 2.91
CA GLY A 93 10.97 16.63 4.07
C GLY A 93 9.83 15.64 3.84
N LEU A 94 9.37 15.48 2.59
CA LEU A 94 8.27 14.57 2.24
C LEU A 94 8.75 13.11 2.25
N ARG A 95 8.03 12.27 2.98
CA ARG A 95 8.35 10.84 3.10
C ARG A 95 7.08 10.00 2.96
N GLY A 96 7.18 8.88 2.25
CA GLY A 96 6.15 7.85 2.30
C GLY A 96 6.19 7.09 3.62
N ARG A 97 5.08 6.47 3.97
CA ARG A 97 5.02 5.62 5.17
C ARG A 97 5.89 4.37 4.99
N ARG A 98 6.55 3.94 6.06
CA ARG A 98 7.48 2.79 6.07
C ARG A 98 6.95 1.66 6.95
N PRO A 99 7.28 0.37 6.65
CA PRO A 99 6.95 -0.75 7.51
C PRO A 99 7.56 -0.60 8.90
N ARG A 100 6.80 -0.98 9.94
CA ARG A 100 7.33 -1.27 11.28
C ARG A 100 7.71 -2.76 11.35
N ARG A 101 8.48 -3.16 12.38
CA ARG A 101 8.91 -4.55 12.57
C ARG A 101 7.71 -5.48 12.72
N PHE A 102 7.72 -6.63 12.05
CA PHE A 102 6.64 -7.61 12.03
C PHE A 102 6.64 -8.50 13.28
N VAL A 103 5.44 -8.89 13.77
CA VAL A 103 5.23 -9.87 14.84
C VAL A 103 4.37 -11.00 14.31
N ARG A 104 4.76 -12.26 14.56
CA ARG A 104 4.07 -13.47 14.09
C ARG A 104 2.93 -13.83 15.04
N THR A 105 1.72 -14.18 14.50
CA THR A 105 0.48 -14.37 15.29
C THR A 105 -0.32 -15.63 14.95
N THR A 106 0.15 -16.54 14.07
CA THR A 106 -0.63 -17.72 13.65
C THR A 106 -0.43 -18.89 14.62
N ASP A 107 -1.53 -19.45 15.14
CA ASP A 107 -1.56 -20.71 15.84
C ASP A 107 -2.00 -21.84 14.88
N SER A 108 -1.12 -22.79 14.59
CA SER A 108 -1.34 -23.92 13.68
C SER A 108 -1.42 -25.29 14.40
N GLY A 109 -1.69 -25.27 15.71
CA GLY A 109 -1.70 -26.46 16.57
C GLY A 109 -3.08 -27.11 16.74
N HIS A 110 -3.85 -27.40 15.65
CA HIS A 110 -5.16 -28.07 15.73
C HIS A 110 -5.17 -29.44 15.05
N ALA A 111 -6.18 -30.27 15.36
CA ALA A 111 -6.37 -31.64 14.86
C ALA A 111 -7.21 -31.72 13.56
N GLU A 112 -7.62 -30.60 12.99
CA GLU A 112 -8.46 -30.54 11.78
C GLU A 112 -7.70 -30.97 10.53
N PRO A 113 -8.40 -31.57 9.51
CA PRO A 113 -7.77 -32.02 8.27
C PRO A 113 -7.12 -30.87 7.48
N VAL A 114 -5.86 -31.07 7.07
CA VAL A 114 -5.07 -30.08 6.33
C VAL A 114 -5.03 -30.44 4.85
N ALA A 115 -5.38 -29.50 3.98
CA ALA A 115 -5.27 -29.66 2.54
C ALA A 115 -3.80 -29.58 2.05
N PRO A 116 -3.43 -30.25 0.93
CA PRO A 116 -2.08 -30.16 0.36
C PRO A 116 -1.79 -28.73 -0.13
N ASN A 117 -0.52 -28.32 -0.08
CA ASN A 117 -0.08 -27.04 -0.68
C ASN A 117 0.11 -27.22 -2.19
N THR A 118 -0.80 -26.69 -2.99
CA THR A 118 -0.76 -26.77 -4.46
C THR A 118 -0.09 -25.57 -5.12
N LEU A 119 0.13 -24.46 -4.40
CA LEU A 119 0.69 -23.22 -4.98
C LEU A 119 2.21 -23.15 -4.94
N ALA A 120 2.87 -23.85 -4.00
CA ALA A 120 4.33 -23.97 -3.89
C ALA A 120 5.11 -22.64 -4.12
N GLN A 121 4.61 -21.50 -3.58
CA GLN A 121 5.21 -20.16 -3.67
C GLN A 121 5.22 -19.51 -5.07
N GLY A 122 4.49 -20.03 -6.03
CA GLY A 122 4.36 -19.48 -7.38
C GLY A 122 3.43 -18.25 -7.45
N PHE A 123 3.67 -17.18 -6.67
CA PHE A 123 2.75 -16.03 -6.51
C PHE A 123 2.88 -14.92 -7.55
N ALA A 124 3.54 -15.13 -8.67
CA ALA A 124 3.54 -14.15 -9.75
C ALA A 124 2.12 -14.00 -10.32
N PRO A 125 1.58 -12.77 -10.49
CA PRO A 125 0.23 -12.55 -11.01
C PRO A 125 -0.06 -13.32 -12.29
N VAL A 126 0.88 -13.37 -13.22
CA VAL A 126 0.77 -14.10 -14.50
C VAL A 126 0.64 -15.62 -14.30
N ALA A 127 1.30 -16.19 -13.27
CA ALA A 127 1.25 -17.61 -12.99
C ALA A 127 -0.09 -18.07 -12.40
N MET A 128 -0.97 -17.13 -12.00
CA MET A 128 -2.28 -17.45 -11.38
C MET A 128 -3.38 -17.78 -12.39
N GLY A 129 -3.11 -17.73 -13.68
CA GLY A 129 -4.09 -18.10 -14.72
C GLY A 129 -5.22 -17.10 -14.94
N GLY A 130 -5.13 -15.90 -14.37
CA GLY A 130 -6.12 -14.83 -14.50
C GLY A 130 -6.94 -14.57 -13.24
N PRO A 131 -7.87 -13.59 -13.30
CA PRO A 131 -8.76 -13.25 -12.21
C PRO A 131 -9.63 -14.43 -11.78
N ASP A 132 -9.94 -14.50 -10.49
CA ASP A 132 -10.84 -15.48 -9.87
C ASP A 132 -10.44 -16.96 -10.01
N ARG A 133 -9.16 -17.22 -10.36
CA ARG A 133 -8.62 -18.58 -10.42
C ARG A 133 -8.00 -19.03 -9.10
N VAL A 134 -7.36 -18.13 -8.40
CA VAL A 134 -6.70 -18.44 -7.12
C VAL A 134 -6.95 -17.31 -6.13
N TRP A 135 -7.68 -17.63 -5.08
CA TRP A 135 -7.90 -16.74 -3.95
C TRP A 135 -7.07 -17.16 -2.74
N ALA A 136 -6.58 -16.20 -1.99
CA ALA A 136 -5.92 -16.45 -0.73
C ALA A 136 -6.60 -15.69 0.42
N SER A 137 -6.70 -16.33 1.57
CA SER A 137 -7.33 -15.75 2.77
C SER A 137 -6.40 -15.77 3.97
N ASP A 138 -6.60 -14.79 4.83
CA ASP A 138 -5.93 -14.73 6.12
C ASP A 138 -6.70 -13.78 7.06
N ILE A 139 -6.38 -13.83 8.36
CA ILE A 139 -6.98 -13.02 9.40
C ILE A 139 -5.92 -12.16 10.07
N THR A 140 -6.23 -10.90 10.30
CA THR A 140 -5.37 -10.01 11.09
C THR A 140 -6.08 -9.43 12.29
N TYR A 141 -5.29 -9.08 13.28
CA TYR A 141 -5.71 -8.49 14.55
C TYR A 141 -5.52 -6.99 14.48
N LEU A 142 -6.57 -6.25 14.78
CA LEU A 142 -6.60 -4.80 14.84
C LEU A 142 -6.91 -4.37 16.28
N ARG A 143 -5.95 -3.68 16.89
CA ARG A 143 -6.14 -3.21 18.26
C ARG A 143 -7.03 -1.97 18.26
N THR A 144 -8.08 -1.99 19.08
CA THR A 144 -8.95 -0.84 19.32
C THR A 144 -8.95 -0.48 20.80
N PRO A 145 -9.40 0.72 21.19
CA PRO A 145 -9.53 1.09 22.61
C PRO A 145 -10.42 0.14 23.40
N ARG A 146 -11.37 -0.51 22.72
CA ARG A 146 -12.33 -1.47 23.33
C ARG A 146 -11.91 -2.94 23.17
N GLY A 147 -10.64 -3.24 22.90
CA GLY A 147 -10.12 -4.58 22.73
C GLY A 147 -9.78 -4.92 21.26
N TRP A 148 -9.79 -6.21 20.91
CA TRP A 148 -9.44 -6.67 19.57
C TRP A 148 -10.63 -6.62 18.62
N LEU A 149 -10.38 -6.17 17.41
CA LEU A 149 -11.23 -6.37 16.24
C LEU A 149 -10.45 -7.24 15.26
N TYR A 150 -11.08 -8.27 14.75
CA TYR A 150 -10.48 -9.19 13.78
C TYR A 150 -10.98 -8.84 12.39
N LEU A 151 -10.08 -8.88 11.42
CA LEU A 151 -10.37 -8.68 10.00
C LEU A 151 -9.94 -9.90 9.22
N ALA A 152 -10.92 -10.61 8.62
CA ALA A 152 -10.66 -11.63 7.62
C ALA A 152 -10.79 -11.01 6.22
N ILE A 153 -9.90 -11.42 5.30
CA ILE A 153 -9.97 -11.04 3.89
C ILE A 153 -9.88 -12.24 2.97
N VAL A 154 -10.41 -12.08 1.77
CA VAL A 154 -10.18 -12.92 0.61
C VAL A 154 -9.56 -12.04 -0.47
N LEU A 155 -8.40 -12.42 -0.97
CA LEU A 155 -7.60 -11.67 -1.93
C LEU A 155 -7.38 -12.51 -3.19
N ASP A 156 -7.70 -11.97 -4.35
CA ASP A 156 -7.36 -12.57 -5.64
C ASP A 156 -5.86 -12.44 -5.91
N LEU A 157 -5.18 -13.57 -6.12
CA LEU A 157 -3.73 -13.59 -6.26
C LEU A 157 -3.25 -13.06 -7.63
N ALA A 158 -4.07 -13.12 -8.67
CA ALA A 158 -3.72 -12.58 -9.98
C ALA A 158 -3.78 -11.05 -10.00
N THR A 159 -4.84 -10.49 -9.46
CA THR A 159 -5.12 -9.04 -9.52
C THR A 159 -4.70 -8.29 -8.26
N ARG A 160 -4.38 -8.99 -7.17
CA ARG A 160 -4.14 -8.41 -5.84
C ARG A 160 -5.36 -7.69 -5.27
N ARG A 161 -6.54 -7.88 -5.85
CA ARG A 161 -7.79 -7.29 -5.40
C ARG A 161 -8.31 -8.00 -4.16
N VAL A 162 -8.68 -7.26 -3.14
CA VAL A 162 -9.48 -7.81 -2.04
C VAL A 162 -10.89 -7.97 -2.55
N VAL A 163 -11.35 -9.21 -2.70
CA VAL A 163 -12.66 -9.57 -3.28
C VAL A 163 -13.72 -9.82 -2.22
N GLY A 164 -13.31 -10.04 -0.97
CA GLY A 164 -14.20 -10.16 0.17
C GLY A 164 -13.49 -9.84 1.47
N TRP A 165 -14.21 -9.28 2.43
CA TRP A 165 -13.69 -9.01 3.78
C TRP A 165 -14.81 -8.96 4.80
N HIS A 166 -14.48 -9.30 6.04
CA HIS A 166 -15.40 -9.25 7.18
C HIS A 166 -14.68 -8.91 8.46
N THR A 167 -15.37 -8.24 9.38
CA THR A 167 -14.84 -7.92 10.71
C THR A 167 -15.72 -8.52 11.80
N SER A 168 -15.11 -8.96 12.90
CA SER A 168 -15.79 -9.46 14.08
C SER A 168 -14.97 -9.18 15.34
N ARG A 169 -15.61 -9.16 16.50
CA ARG A 169 -14.93 -9.17 17.81
C ARG A 169 -14.59 -10.59 18.27
N SER A 170 -15.12 -11.60 17.59
CA SER A 170 -14.83 -13.01 17.83
C SER A 170 -13.92 -13.57 16.72
N LEU A 171 -12.97 -14.40 17.10
CA LEU A 171 -12.08 -15.13 16.18
C LEU A 171 -12.72 -16.46 15.72
N GLY A 172 -14.03 -16.58 15.75
CA GLY A 172 -14.76 -17.79 15.34
C GLY A 172 -14.75 -18.03 13.83
N GLU A 173 -15.27 -19.19 13.42
CA GLU A 173 -15.40 -19.60 12.00
C GLU A 173 -16.23 -18.59 11.19
N ASP A 174 -17.24 -17.96 11.80
CA ASP A 174 -18.10 -16.96 11.17
C ASP A 174 -17.36 -15.76 10.57
N LEU A 175 -16.21 -15.40 11.17
CA LEU A 175 -15.36 -14.33 10.65
C LEU A 175 -14.82 -14.65 9.25
N ALA A 176 -14.24 -15.83 9.09
CA ALA A 176 -13.71 -16.29 7.79
C ALA A 176 -14.82 -16.58 6.79
N LEU A 177 -15.90 -17.23 7.24
CA LEU A 177 -17.10 -17.49 6.43
C LEU A 177 -17.75 -16.21 5.91
N GLY A 178 -17.82 -15.17 6.73
CA GLY A 178 -18.37 -13.87 6.34
C GLY A 178 -17.58 -13.21 5.22
N ALA A 179 -16.26 -13.30 5.25
CA ALA A 179 -15.40 -12.81 4.18
C ALA A 179 -15.56 -13.62 2.89
N LEU A 180 -15.57 -14.95 3.00
CA LEU A 180 -15.73 -15.85 1.85
C LEU A 180 -17.10 -15.71 1.17
N ARG A 181 -18.20 -15.67 1.95
CA ARG A 181 -19.55 -15.48 1.39
C ARG A 181 -19.67 -14.17 0.59
N ARG A 182 -19.06 -13.08 1.06
CA ARG A 182 -19.02 -11.81 0.32
C ARG A 182 -18.22 -11.91 -0.96
N ALA A 183 -17.06 -12.58 -0.93
CA ALA A 183 -16.25 -12.82 -2.12
C ALA A 183 -17.02 -13.61 -3.17
N LEU A 184 -17.64 -14.73 -2.77
CA LEU A 184 -18.44 -15.59 -3.66
C LEU A 184 -19.64 -14.85 -4.25
N ALA A 185 -20.39 -14.09 -3.44
CA ALA A 185 -21.55 -13.31 -3.90
C ALA A 185 -21.15 -12.20 -4.88
N THR A 186 -19.97 -11.63 -4.74
CA THR A 186 -19.51 -10.52 -5.58
C THR A 186 -18.87 -11.00 -6.88
N ARG A 187 -18.16 -12.15 -6.85
CA ARG A 187 -17.31 -12.59 -7.96
C ARG A 187 -17.85 -13.80 -8.73
N GLY A 188 -18.52 -14.74 -8.07
CA GLY A 188 -19.04 -15.94 -8.70
C GLY A 188 -17.97 -16.72 -9.49
N PRO A 189 -16.88 -17.17 -8.89
CA PRO A 189 -15.77 -17.80 -9.62
C PRO A 189 -16.27 -19.06 -10.37
N ALA A 190 -15.76 -19.28 -11.58
CA ALA A 190 -16.04 -20.50 -12.32
C ALA A 190 -15.45 -21.73 -11.61
N ALA A 191 -16.09 -22.88 -11.73
CA ALA A 191 -15.60 -24.12 -11.13
C ALA A 191 -14.11 -24.41 -11.47
N GLY A 192 -13.40 -25.03 -10.53
CA GLY A 192 -11.96 -25.30 -10.66
C GLY A 192 -11.06 -24.18 -10.14
N TRP A 193 -11.60 -23.18 -9.45
CA TRP A 193 -10.78 -22.20 -8.73
C TRP A 193 -10.14 -22.79 -7.48
N CYS A 194 -9.04 -22.22 -7.02
CA CYS A 194 -8.31 -22.66 -5.84
C CYS A 194 -8.44 -21.63 -4.71
N HIS A 195 -8.75 -22.10 -3.51
CA HIS A 195 -8.74 -21.32 -2.28
C HIS A 195 -7.53 -21.68 -1.41
N HIS A 196 -6.62 -20.75 -1.23
CA HIS A 196 -5.44 -20.91 -0.40
C HIS A 196 -5.58 -20.20 0.94
N SER A 197 -5.12 -20.84 2.03
CA SER A 197 -5.08 -20.23 3.37
C SER A 197 -3.89 -20.75 4.17
N ASP A 198 -3.65 -20.15 5.33
CA ASP A 198 -2.85 -20.80 6.35
C ASP A 198 -3.60 -21.98 6.97
N ARG A 199 -2.97 -22.65 7.96
CA ARG A 199 -3.59 -23.78 8.70
C ARG A 199 -4.38 -23.30 9.91
N GLY A 200 -4.97 -22.12 9.90
CA GLY A 200 -5.83 -21.65 10.98
C GLY A 200 -7.09 -22.52 11.09
N CYS A 201 -7.54 -22.81 12.32
CA CYS A 201 -8.73 -23.63 12.58
C CYS A 201 -9.99 -23.10 11.88
N GLN A 202 -10.07 -21.78 11.62
CA GLN A 202 -11.16 -21.11 10.92
C GLN A 202 -11.30 -21.59 9.46
N TYR A 203 -10.19 -21.93 8.81
CA TYR A 203 -10.14 -22.40 7.41
C TYR A 203 -10.23 -23.93 7.30
N ALA A 204 -9.82 -24.65 8.34
CA ALA A 204 -9.95 -26.10 8.43
C ALA A 204 -11.37 -26.54 8.82
N GLY A 205 -12.19 -25.64 9.33
CA GLY A 205 -13.56 -25.88 9.81
C GLY A 205 -14.46 -26.48 8.73
N ARG A 206 -15.40 -27.32 9.16
CA ARG A 206 -16.28 -28.08 8.26
C ARG A 206 -17.15 -27.16 7.39
N ALA A 207 -17.71 -26.09 7.97
CA ALA A 207 -18.59 -25.20 7.24
C ALA A 207 -17.82 -24.38 6.19
N TYR A 208 -16.59 -23.95 6.50
CA TYR A 208 -15.74 -23.24 5.56
C TYR A 208 -15.37 -24.11 4.35
N ARG A 209 -14.91 -25.33 4.60
CA ARG A 209 -14.57 -26.29 3.56
C ARG A 209 -15.77 -26.64 2.68
N ALA A 210 -16.92 -26.90 3.29
CA ALA A 210 -18.17 -27.20 2.58
C ALA A 210 -18.57 -26.04 1.65
N LEU A 211 -18.40 -24.80 2.08
CA LEU A 211 -18.74 -23.62 1.27
C LEU A 211 -17.83 -23.51 0.04
N VAL A 212 -16.51 -23.72 0.19
CA VAL A 212 -15.56 -23.71 -0.94
C VAL A 212 -15.92 -24.80 -1.95
N LEU A 213 -16.13 -26.03 -1.47
CA LEU A 213 -16.44 -27.19 -2.33
C LEU A 213 -17.80 -27.02 -3.05
N ALA A 214 -18.83 -26.52 -2.37
CA ALA A 214 -20.14 -26.27 -2.94
C ALA A 214 -20.11 -25.27 -4.10
N HIS A 215 -19.10 -24.38 -4.15
CA HIS A 215 -18.89 -23.44 -5.25
C HIS A 215 -17.82 -23.93 -6.26
N GLY A 216 -17.54 -25.23 -6.29
CA GLY A 216 -16.61 -25.83 -7.26
C GLY A 216 -15.13 -25.47 -7.03
N GLY A 217 -14.78 -24.98 -5.82
CA GLY A 217 -13.41 -24.64 -5.45
C GLY A 217 -12.62 -25.82 -4.90
N ALA A 218 -11.31 -25.78 -5.05
CA ALA A 218 -10.36 -26.68 -4.40
C ALA A 218 -9.64 -25.98 -3.25
N LEU A 219 -9.35 -26.71 -2.18
CA LEU A 219 -8.63 -26.19 -1.00
C LEU A 219 -7.13 -26.43 -1.12
N SER A 220 -6.35 -25.38 -0.77
CA SER A 220 -4.91 -25.45 -0.63
C SER A 220 -4.50 -24.81 0.70
N MET A 221 -3.57 -25.40 1.44
CA MET A 221 -3.11 -24.86 2.71
C MET A 221 -1.59 -24.75 2.75
N SER A 222 -1.10 -23.67 3.34
CA SER A 222 0.31 -23.41 3.58
C SER A 222 0.98 -24.55 4.36
N ARG A 223 2.27 -24.78 4.15
CA ARG A 223 3.06 -25.70 4.97
C ARG A 223 3.17 -25.18 6.41
N ARG A 224 3.27 -26.10 7.36
CA ARG A 224 3.41 -25.74 8.78
C ARG A 224 4.64 -24.86 8.99
N GLY A 225 4.44 -23.69 9.58
CA GLY A 225 5.54 -22.78 9.91
C GLY A 225 6.17 -22.05 8.71
N ASN A 226 5.63 -22.17 7.50
CA ASN A 226 6.15 -21.49 6.33
C ASN A 226 5.31 -20.23 6.01
N CYS A 227 5.78 -19.07 6.47
CA CYS A 227 5.14 -17.79 6.21
C CYS A 227 5.20 -17.37 4.74
N TYR A 228 6.13 -17.90 3.94
CA TYR A 228 6.25 -17.56 2.52
C TYR A 228 5.08 -18.09 1.69
N ASP A 229 4.39 -19.12 2.18
CA ASP A 229 3.26 -19.71 1.46
C ASP A 229 2.01 -18.83 1.46
N ASN A 230 1.93 -17.78 2.32
CA ASN A 230 0.85 -16.78 2.35
C ASN A 230 1.37 -15.32 2.25
N ALA A 231 2.59 -15.14 1.74
CA ALA A 231 3.31 -13.85 1.73
C ALA A 231 2.54 -12.71 1.06
N VAL A 232 1.66 -13.01 0.11
CA VAL A 232 0.88 -12.00 -0.61
C VAL A 232 -0.15 -11.35 0.30
N VAL A 233 -0.89 -12.15 1.07
CA VAL A 233 -1.89 -11.65 2.02
C VAL A 233 -1.21 -10.96 3.20
N GLU A 234 -0.09 -11.50 3.68
CA GLU A 234 0.76 -10.84 4.68
C GLU A 234 1.23 -9.46 4.21
N SER A 235 1.62 -9.33 2.94
CA SER A 235 1.99 -8.04 2.33
C SER A 235 0.82 -7.05 2.28
N PHE A 236 -0.41 -7.53 2.06
CA PHE A 236 -1.61 -6.70 2.16
C PHE A 236 -1.78 -6.19 3.59
N PHE A 237 -1.73 -7.06 4.61
CA PHE A 237 -1.89 -6.64 6.01
C PHE A 237 -0.78 -5.71 6.48
N ALA A 238 0.46 -5.93 6.05
CA ALA A 238 1.54 -4.98 6.28
C ALA A 238 1.24 -3.62 5.68
N THR A 239 0.72 -3.59 4.45
CA THR A 239 0.30 -2.35 3.77
C THR A 239 -0.85 -1.67 4.52
N LEU A 240 -1.89 -2.41 4.90
CA LEU A 240 -3.02 -1.91 5.69
C LEU A 240 -2.54 -1.23 6.97
N LYS A 241 -1.75 -1.94 7.79
CA LYS A 241 -1.24 -1.44 9.08
C LYS A 241 -0.33 -0.23 8.93
N ILE A 242 0.50 -0.17 7.88
CA ILE A 242 1.38 0.96 7.60
C ILE A 242 0.56 2.17 7.13
N GLU A 243 -0.37 1.98 6.23
CA GLU A 243 -1.04 3.06 5.52
C GLU A 243 -2.26 3.61 6.25
N LEU A 244 -2.97 2.82 7.05
CA LEU A 244 -3.93 3.33 8.03
C LEU A 244 -3.22 4.02 9.20
N GLY A 245 -1.96 3.63 9.50
CA GLY A 245 -1.14 4.22 10.54
C GLY A 245 -1.62 3.85 11.94
N ASP A 246 -1.22 4.67 12.91
CA ASP A 246 -1.59 4.51 14.32
C ASP A 246 -3.08 4.85 14.58
N ALA A 247 -3.86 5.02 13.54
CA ALA A 247 -5.28 5.40 13.56
C ALA A 247 -6.23 4.25 13.93
N PHE A 248 -5.75 3.22 14.63
CA PHE A 248 -6.63 2.23 15.29
C PHE A 248 -7.30 2.80 16.56
N ASP A 249 -7.33 4.12 16.68
CA ASP A 249 -8.03 4.86 17.73
C ASP A 249 -9.52 5.01 17.39
N TRP A 250 -10.11 3.90 16.93
CA TRP A 250 -11.52 3.87 16.57
C TRP A 250 -12.38 3.88 17.83
N GLU A 251 -13.24 4.88 17.94
CA GLU A 251 -14.18 5.01 19.05
C GLU A 251 -15.10 3.79 19.16
N ASP A 252 -15.51 3.22 18.01
CA ASP A 252 -16.37 2.05 17.94
C ASP A 252 -16.08 1.18 16.70
N GLU A 253 -16.77 0.05 16.60
CA GLU A 253 -16.66 -0.87 15.47
C GLU A 253 -17.20 -0.28 14.16
N ARG A 254 -18.17 0.62 14.22
CA ARG A 254 -18.74 1.28 13.04
C ARG A 254 -17.72 2.21 12.41
N ALA A 255 -16.98 2.97 13.22
CA ALA A 255 -15.88 3.80 12.76
C ALA A 255 -14.78 2.94 12.11
N ALA A 256 -14.40 1.82 12.75
CA ALA A 256 -13.44 0.88 12.21
C ALA A 256 -13.88 0.31 10.84
N ARG A 257 -15.13 -0.12 10.72
CA ARG A 257 -15.68 -0.66 9.46
C ARG A 257 -15.71 0.39 8.35
N ARG A 258 -16.05 1.64 8.66
CA ARG A 258 -16.03 2.74 7.69
C ARG A 258 -14.63 3.00 7.16
N ASP A 259 -13.64 3.09 8.03
CA ASP A 259 -12.25 3.35 7.65
C ASP A 259 -11.63 2.16 6.88
N LEU A 260 -11.97 0.93 7.27
CA LEU A 260 -11.59 -0.28 6.54
C LEU A 260 -12.24 -0.33 5.16
N PHE A 261 -13.53 0.04 5.05
CA PHE A 261 -14.20 0.15 3.76
C PHE A 261 -13.51 1.18 2.86
N ASP A 262 -13.26 2.39 3.36
CA ASP A 262 -12.56 3.43 2.60
C ASP A 262 -11.15 2.98 2.19
N PHE A 263 -10.45 2.29 3.11
CA PHE A 263 -9.12 1.78 2.80
C PHE A 263 -9.16 0.66 1.75
N ILE A 264 -10.02 -0.35 1.91
CA ILE A 264 -10.04 -1.54 1.05
C ILE A 264 -10.68 -1.23 -0.29
N GLU A 265 -11.92 -0.70 -0.28
CA GLU A 265 -12.71 -0.58 -1.50
C GLU A 265 -12.35 0.67 -2.30
N VAL A 266 -12.11 1.80 -1.63
CA VAL A 266 -11.86 3.06 -2.34
C VAL A 266 -10.37 3.22 -2.62
N TRP A 267 -9.52 3.06 -1.61
CA TRP A 267 -8.09 3.32 -1.76
C TRP A 267 -7.34 2.13 -2.35
N TYR A 268 -7.31 0.98 -1.66
CA TYR A 268 -6.47 -0.16 -2.03
C TYR A 268 -6.87 -0.76 -3.36
N ASN A 269 -8.15 -1.10 -3.54
CA ASN A 269 -8.64 -1.75 -4.75
C ASN A 269 -8.63 -0.83 -5.98
N ARG A 270 -8.99 0.46 -5.83
CA ARG A 270 -9.25 1.36 -6.98
C ARG A 270 -8.15 2.38 -7.26
N GLN A 271 -7.40 2.81 -6.25
CA GLN A 271 -6.47 3.93 -6.41
C GLN A 271 -5.01 3.54 -6.18
N ARG A 272 -4.76 2.64 -5.22
CA ARG A 272 -3.41 2.33 -4.80
C ARG A 272 -2.59 1.64 -5.88
N ARG A 273 -1.45 2.24 -6.27
CA ARG A 273 -0.51 1.67 -7.24
C ARG A 273 0.29 0.52 -6.66
N HIS A 274 0.29 -0.61 -7.36
CA HIS A 274 1.05 -1.82 -7.01
C HIS A 274 2.23 -2.03 -7.96
N SER A 275 3.45 -2.14 -7.41
CA SER A 275 4.66 -2.37 -8.22
C SER A 275 4.62 -3.69 -8.98
N THR A 276 4.01 -4.73 -8.40
CA THR A 276 3.86 -6.06 -9.03
C THR A 276 2.83 -6.07 -10.16
N LEU A 277 1.98 -5.05 -10.26
CA LEU A 277 0.97 -4.88 -11.30
C LEU A 277 1.33 -3.75 -12.28
N GLY A 278 2.62 -3.51 -12.52
CA GLY A 278 3.04 -2.43 -13.39
C GLY A 278 2.67 -1.03 -12.89
N TYR A 279 2.47 -0.86 -11.61
CA TYR A 279 1.96 0.37 -10.97
C TYR A 279 0.50 0.71 -11.32
N LEU A 280 -0.30 -0.24 -11.76
CA LEU A 280 -1.75 -0.11 -11.80
C LEU A 280 -2.35 -0.39 -10.42
N SER A 281 -3.58 0.08 -10.19
CA SER A 281 -4.39 -0.41 -9.06
C SER A 281 -4.93 -1.82 -9.36
N PRO A 282 -5.35 -2.60 -8.37
CA PRO A 282 -5.97 -3.91 -8.58
C PRO A 282 -7.10 -3.90 -9.61
N VAL A 283 -8.04 -2.96 -9.48
CA VAL A 283 -9.17 -2.82 -10.42
C VAL A 283 -8.68 -2.43 -11.82
N ALA A 284 -7.80 -1.43 -11.94
CA ALA A 284 -7.29 -1.01 -13.25
C ALA A 284 -6.48 -2.12 -13.93
N TYR A 285 -5.78 -2.95 -13.17
CA TYR A 285 -5.07 -4.11 -13.70
C TYR A 285 -6.04 -5.18 -14.20
N GLU A 286 -7.07 -5.51 -13.42
CA GLU A 286 -8.13 -6.45 -13.81
C GLU A 286 -8.82 -6.00 -15.11
N GLU A 287 -9.22 -4.73 -15.21
CA GLU A 287 -9.79 -4.14 -16.42
C GLU A 287 -8.84 -4.21 -17.63
N SER A 288 -7.53 -4.08 -17.40
CA SER A 288 -6.53 -4.23 -18.47
C SER A 288 -6.46 -5.65 -19.02
N LEU A 289 -6.58 -6.66 -18.14
CA LEU A 289 -6.63 -8.07 -18.55
C LEU A 289 -7.86 -8.39 -19.38
N VAL A 290 -9.02 -7.87 -18.97
CA VAL A 290 -10.27 -8.04 -19.73
C VAL A 290 -10.14 -7.42 -21.12
N ARG A 291 -9.63 -6.18 -21.23
CA ARG A 291 -9.40 -5.54 -22.53
C ARG A 291 -8.43 -6.31 -23.43
N GLN A 292 -7.38 -6.89 -22.85
CA GLN A 292 -6.42 -7.71 -23.62
C GLN A 292 -7.10 -9.01 -24.13
N ALA A 293 -7.91 -9.66 -23.31
CA ALA A 293 -8.64 -10.87 -23.70
C ALA A 293 -9.70 -10.61 -24.79
N CYS A 294 -10.31 -9.42 -24.80
CA CYS A 294 -11.27 -9.02 -25.86
C CYS A 294 -10.57 -8.60 -27.18
N ALA A 295 -9.28 -8.28 -27.14
CA ALA A 295 -8.51 -7.84 -28.31
C ALA A 295 -7.70 -8.98 -28.97
N ALA A 296 -7.65 -10.16 -28.35
CA ALA A 296 -6.99 -11.37 -28.85
C ALA A 296 -7.96 -12.33 -29.51
#